data_e57d50652fab9a79283571c260313494
#
_entry.id   e57d50652fab9a79283571c260313494
#
_cell.length_a   1.000
_cell.length_b   1.000
_cell.length_c   1.000
_cell.angle_alpha   90.00
_cell.angle_beta   90.00
_cell.angle_gamma   90.00
#
_symmetry.space_group_name_H-M   'P 1'
#
loop_
_entity.id
_entity.type
_entity.pdbx_description
1 polymer ?
#
loop_
_entity_poly.entity_id
_entity_poly.type
_entity_poly.pdbx_seq_one_letter_code
_entity_poly.pdbx_strand_id
1 'polypeptide(L)'
;VEYIPLTDNEEMYNRIQLGDTFDLLCPSEYMIMKLAAEDLIQPYPESFYDVNVETNYYAQNVSPYIAETFSAPIAESSDHTWADYAAGYMWGTTGFVFNPENANAEDMKTWDAFTNPTYNKKITAKNNVRDSYFSGLGIHYEDELLELKSQLDAGTLSSADYQARLSQMMNDTPPETMDDVEKILKNVKGNIQAFETDEAKNDFIAGRIDVSYQWSGDAVYIMDEVEAESGIACSYVVPEAASNLW
;
A
#
# COMPACT_ATOMS: atom_id res chain seq x y z
N VAL A 1 15.35 6.24 24.24
CA VAL A 1 14.40 6.50 23.14
C VAL A 1 13.01 6.27 23.67
N GLU A 2 12.13 7.24 23.54
CA GLU A 2 10.70 7.09 23.80
C GLU A 2 10.02 6.73 22.48
N TYR A 3 9.24 5.65 22.48
CA TYR A 3 8.47 5.21 21.33
C TYR A 3 6.99 5.52 21.56
N ILE A 4 6.41 6.30 20.65
CA ILE A 4 5.01 6.72 20.69
C ILE A 4 4.27 6.08 19.52
N PRO A 5 3.48 5.02 19.74
CA PRO A 5 2.64 4.47 18.68
C PRO A 5 1.51 5.44 18.35
N LEU A 6 1.22 5.57 17.07
CA LEU A 6 0.13 6.37 16.53
C LEU A 6 -0.79 5.47 15.71
N THR A 7 -2.07 5.77 15.68
CA THR A 7 -3.08 4.93 15.02
C THR A 7 -2.93 4.96 13.51
N ASP A 8 -2.63 6.15 12.97
CA ASP A 8 -2.48 6.40 11.53
C ASP A 8 -1.67 7.67 11.26
N ASN A 9 -1.41 7.94 9.98
CA ASN A 9 -0.68 9.12 9.55
C ASN A 9 -1.44 10.43 9.83
N GLU A 10 -2.75 10.39 9.79
CA GLU A 10 -3.63 11.54 10.02
C GLU A 10 -3.60 11.96 11.50
N GLU A 11 -3.59 11.03 12.43
CA GLU A 11 -3.38 11.31 13.86
C GLU A 11 -2.01 11.96 14.08
N MET A 12 -0.96 11.42 13.48
CA MET A 12 0.40 11.97 13.57
C MET A 12 0.43 13.41 13.05
N TYR A 13 -0.13 13.66 11.87
CA TYR A 13 -0.19 14.98 11.28
C TYR A 13 -0.95 15.96 12.18
N ASN A 14 -2.11 15.56 12.70
CA ASN A 14 -2.91 16.40 13.60
C ASN A 14 -2.15 16.76 14.89
N ARG A 15 -1.39 15.82 15.46
CA ARG A 15 -0.58 16.09 16.65
C ARG A 15 0.54 17.09 16.37
N ILE A 16 1.21 16.99 15.21
CA ILE A 16 2.20 17.98 14.78
C ILE A 16 1.55 19.35 14.62
N GLN A 17 0.39 19.45 14.00
CA GLN A 17 -0.36 20.71 13.86
C GLN A 17 -0.78 21.31 15.21
N LEU A 18 -1.00 20.48 16.24
CA LEU A 18 -1.30 20.92 17.61
C LEU A 18 -0.06 21.31 18.41
N GLY A 19 1.14 21.13 17.83
CA GLY A 19 2.39 21.56 18.43
C GLY A 19 3.21 20.45 19.10
N ASP A 20 2.84 19.18 18.93
CA ASP A 20 3.69 18.07 19.36
C ASP A 20 4.98 18.05 18.50
N THR A 21 6.08 17.69 19.14
CA THR A 21 7.39 17.61 18.48
C THR A 21 7.95 16.21 18.60
N PHE A 22 8.58 15.73 17.52
CA PHE A 22 9.19 14.42 17.44
C PHE A 22 10.60 14.54 16.88
N ASP A 23 11.54 13.73 17.39
CA ASP A 23 12.90 13.68 16.84
C ASP A 23 12.93 12.88 15.51
N LEU A 24 12.12 11.83 15.41
CA LEU A 24 11.95 10.99 14.23
C LEU A 24 10.48 10.61 14.06
N LEU A 25 10.05 10.50 12.81
CA LEU A 25 8.73 10.03 12.41
C LEU A 25 8.89 8.81 11.51
N CYS A 26 7.88 7.92 11.50
CA CYS A 26 7.85 6.77 10.59
C CYS A 26 6.48 6.71 9.87
N PRO A 27 6.17 7.68 9.01
CA PRO A 27 4.93 7.70 8.24
C PRO A 27 5.06 7.02 6.89
N SER A 28 3.92 6.88 6.22
CA SER A 28 3.89 6.52 4.80
C SER A 28 4.35 7.69 3.91
N GLU A 29 4.77 7.39 2.70
CA GLU A 29 5.37 8.33 1.75
C GLU A 29 4.49 9.56 1.46
N TYR A 30 3.18 9.40 1.29
CA TYR A 30 2.28 10.53 1.02
C TYR A 30 2.26 11.57 2.15
N MET A 31 2.45 11.10 3.38
CA MET A 31 2.52 11.97 4.53
C MET A 31 3.89 12.66 4.62
N ILE A 32 4.98 11.99 4.21
CA ILE A 32 6.30 12.64 4.08
C ILE A 32 6.22 13.79 3.09
N MET A 33 5.60 13.56 1.91
CA MET A 33 5.38 14.62 0.91
C MET A 33 4.64 15.83 1.50
N LYS A 34 3.55 15.56 2.24
CA LYS A 34 2.75 16.59 2.88
C LYS A 34 3.54 17.37 3.92
N LEU A 35 4.25 16.67 4.80
CA LEU A 35 5.07 17.31 5.85
C LEU A 35 6.22 18.13 5.27
N ALA A 36 6.87 17.65 4.21
CA ALA A 36 7.92 18.38 3.51
C ALA A 36 7.37 19.63 2.81
N ALA A 37 6.21 19.53 2.14
CA ALA A 37 5.56 20.65 1.47
C ALA A 37 5.10 21.77 2.43
N GLU A 38 4.87 21.43 3.69
CA GLU A 38 4.46 22.36 4.75
C GLU A 38 5.62 22.77 5.68
N ASP A 39 6.86 22.44 5.34
CA ASP A 39 8.07 22.72 6.15
C ASP A 39 7.99 22.18 7.60
N LEU A 40 7.31 21.05 7.79
CA LEU A 40 7.11 20.42 9.10
C LEU A 40 8.15 19.35 9.43
N ILE A 41 8.99 18.98 8.48
CA ILE A 41 10.15 18.10 8.66
C ILE A 41 11.40 18.73 8.09
N GLN A 42 12.55 18.29 8.59
CA GLN A 42 13.87 18.80 8.17
C GLN A 42 14.58 17.75 7.33
N PRO A 43 15.34 18.15 6.33
CA PRO A 43 16.18 17.22 5.60
C PRO A 43 17.25 16.61 6.50
N TYR A 44 17.66 15.39 6.18
CA TYR A 44 18.81 14.76 6.81
C TYR A 44 20.10 15.53 6.51
N PRO A 45 21.09 15.51 7.42
CA PRO A 45 22.39 16.06 7.10
C PRO A 45 23.06 15.24 5.98
N GLU A 46 23.81 15.89 5.10
CA GLU A 46 24.53 15.24 3.98
C GLU A 46 25.34 14.00 4.42
N SER A 47 25.88 14.04 5.65
CA SER A 47 26.62 12.92 6.23
C SER A 47 25.79 11.66 6.47
N PHE A 48 24.46 11.75 6.46
CA PHE A 48 23.58 10.59 6.70
C PHE A 48 23.71 9.51 5.62
N TYR A 49 23.93 9.91 4.37
CA TYR A 49 24.13 9.01 3.24
C TYR A 49 25.59 8.76 2.88
N ASP A 50 26.55 9.23 3.68
CA ASP A 50 27.97 8.97 3.42
C ASP A 50 28.30 7.51 3.73
N VAL A 51 28.52 6.73 2.67
CA VAL A 51 28.88 5.30 2.75
C VAL A 51 30.25 5.04 3.38
N ASN A 52 31.11 6.07 3.51
CA ASN A 52 32.41 5.96 4.14
C ASN A 52 32.34 6.06 5.67
N VAL A 53 31.19 6.47 6.22
CA VAL A 53 30.97 6.49 7.66
C VAL A 53 30.55 5.09 8.11
N GLU A 54 31.39 4.43 8.91
CA GLU A 54 31.22 3.02 9.32
C GLU A 54 29.88 2.75 10.02
N THR A 55 29.32 3.74 10.71
CA THR A 55 28.04 3.62 11.44
C THR A 55 26.79 3.88 10.57
N ASN A 56 26.95 4.28 9.32
CA ASN A 56 25.83 4.52 8.40
C ASN A 56 25.35 3.22 7.75
N TYR A 57 24.81 2.32 8.55
CA TYR A 57 24.33 1.00 8.07
C TYR A 57 23.27 1.12 6.96
N TYR A 58 22.39 2.10 7.03
CA TYR A 58 21.39 2.30 5.99
C TYR A 58 22.06 2.63 4.65
N ALA A 59 22.93 3.63 4.61
CA ALA A 59 23.60 4.04 3.38
C ALA A 59 24.42 2.91 2.73
N GLN A 60 25.00 2.03 3.56
CA GLN A 60 25.83 0.91 3.10
C GLN A 60 25.01 -0.29 2.62
N ASN A 61 23.75 -0.45 3.07
CA ASN A 61 22.98 -1.68 2.89
C ASN A 61 21.60 -1.45 2.26
N VAL A 62 21.22 -0.20 1.94
CA VAL A 62 19.94 0.07 1.29
C VAL A 62 19.85 -0.66 -0.05
N SER A 63 18.68 -1.22 -0.35
CA SER A 63 18.42 -1.83 -1.65
C SER A 63 18.71 -0.85 -2.78
N PRO A 64 19.44 -1.26 -3.84
CA PRO A 64 19.66 -0.40 -5.02
C PRO A 64 18.38 0.15 -5.61
N TYR A 65 17.31 -0.64 -5.60
CA TYR A 65 16.00 -0.22 -6.07
C TYR A 65 15.43 0.94 -5.22
N ILE A 66 15.50 0.84 -3.89
CA ILE A 66 15.04 1.91 -2.99
C ILE A 66 15.91 3.16 -3.12
N ALA A 67 17.23 2.99 -3.23
CA ALA A 67 18.15 4.11 -3.43
C ALA A 67 17.84 4.87 -4.74
N GLU A 68 17.57 4.14 -5.82
CA GLU A 68 17.17 4.72 -7.12
C GLU A 68 15.82 5.44 -7.01
N THR A 69 14.81 4.80 -6.42
CA THR A 69 13.48 5.38 -6.22
C THR A 69 13.55 6.66 -5.40
N PHE A 70 14.36 6.67 -4.33
CA PHE A 70 14.50 7.84 -3.45
C PHE A 70 15.37 8.96 -4.03
N SER A 71 16.06 8.73 -5.13
CA SER A 71 16.77 9.77 -5.88
C SER A 71 15.83 10.68 -6.68
N ALA A 72 14.56 10.30 -6.85
CA ALA A 72 13.57 11.12 -7.53
C ALA A 72 13.18 12.36 -6.69
N PRO A 73 12.77 13.47 -7.34
CA PRO A 73 12.23 14.63 -6.63
C PRO A 73 11.02 14.26 -5.76
N ILE A 74 10.95 14.82 -4.55
CA ILE A 74 9.82 14.57 -3.62
C ILE A 74 8.50 15.20 -4.10
N ALA A 75 8.60 16.23 -4.96
CA ALA A 75 7.48 16.86 -5.67
C ALA A 75 7.97 17.44 -6.99
N GLU A 76 7.08 17.63 -7.97
CA GLU A 76 7.43 18.10 -9.33
C GLU A 76 8.26 19.40 -9.39
N SER A 77 8.08 20.30 -8.42
CA SER A 77 8.78 21.57 -8.34
C SER A 77 9.81 21.66 -7.21
N SER A 78 10.15 20.54 -6.60
CA SER A 78 11.07 20.49 -5.46
C SER A 78 12.52 20.34 -5.94
N ASP A 79 13.43 21.13 -5.35
CA ASP A 79 14.88 20.92 -5.48
C ASP A 79 15.39 19.78 -4.58
N HIS A 80 14.51 19.20 -3.73
CA HIS A 80 14.80 18.11 -2.83
C HIS A 80 14.30 16.78 -3.39
N THR A 81 15.03 15.72 -3.06
CA THR A 81 14.69 14.33 -3.36
C THR A 81 14.03 13.65 -2.16
N TRP A 82 13.48 12.47 -2.35
CA TRP A 82 13.00 11.63 -1.25
C TRP A 82 14.11 11.33 -0.24
N ALA A 83 15.32 11.08 -0.72
CA ALA A 83 16.49 10.79 0.12
C ALA A 83 16.85 11.95 1.07
N ASP A 84 16.50 13.18 0.74
CA ASP A 84 16.78 14.31 1.63
C ASP A 84 15.95 14.21 2.93
N TYR A 85 14.77 13.61 2.90
CA TYR A 85 13.85 13.58 4.04
C TYR A 85 13.58 12.19 4.61
N ALA A 86 13.84 11.13 3.85
CA ALA A 86 13.39 9.79 4.21
C ALA A 86 14.44 8.71 3.99
N ALA A 87 14.44 7.76 4.91
CA ALA A 87 15.14 6.48 4.78
C ALA A 87 14.09 5.37 4.75
N GLY A 88 14.08 4.54 3.71
CA GLY A 88 13.09 3.47 3.56
C GLY A 88 13.23 2.43 4.67
N TYR A 89 12.17 2.24 5.46
CA TYR A 89 12.13 1.29 6.56
C TYR A 89 11.49 -0.03 6.13
N MET A 90 10.29 0.03 5.60
CA MET A 90 9.54 -1.13 5.08
C MET A 90 8.92 -0.77 3.74
N TRP A 91 8.89 -1.73 2.84
CA TRP A 91 8.25 -1.61 1.54
C TRP A 91 7.72 -2.97 1.08
N GLY A 92 6.74 -2.98 0.24
CA GLY A 92 6.12 -4.19 -0.26
C GLY A 92 4.95 -3.90 -1.19
N THR A 93 4.18 -4.93 -1.50
CA THR A 93 2.96 -4.82 -2.29
C THR A 93 1.72 -4.98 -1.41
N THR A 94 0.57 -4.57 -1.92
CA THR A 94 -0.73 -4.99 -1.38
C THR A 94 -1.37 -6.04 -2.27
N GLY A 95 -2.12 -6.95 -1.66
CA GLY A 95 -2.79 -8.04 -2.36
C GLY A 95 -3.71 -8.83 -1.45
N PHE A 96 -4.28 -9.89 -1.98
CA PHE A 96 -5.17 -10.78 -1.23
C PHE A 96 -4.40 -11.96 -0.66
N VAL A 97 -4.39 -12.11 0.66
CA VAL A 97 -4.07 -13.38 1.33
C VAL A 97 -5.37 -14.17 1.47
N PHE A 98 -5.34 -15.46 1.17
CA PHE A 98 -6.55 -16.28 1.20
C PHE A 98 -6.26 -17.73 1.56
N ASN A 99 -7.29 -18.38 2.15
CA ASN A 99 -7.29 -19.82 2.40
C ASN A 99 -7.74 -20.55 1.12
N PRO A 100 -6.87 -21.34 0.46
CA PRO A 100 -7.20 -22.01 -0.80
C PRO A 100 -8.25 -23.12 -0.68
N GLU A 101 -8.61 -23.54 0.53
CA GLU A 101 -9.71 -24.48 0.76
C GLU A 101 -11.08 -23.80 0.59
N ASN A 102 -11.17 -22.47 0.78
CA ASN A 102 -12.41 -21.71 0.82
C ASN A 102 -12.47 -20.61 -0.25
N ALA A 103 -11.33 -20.25 -0.87
CA ALA A 103 -11.25 -19.18 -1.87
C ALA A 103 -10.47 -19.61 -3.09
N ASN A 104 -10.86 -19.12 -4.26
CA ASN A 104 -10.25 -19.44 -5.53
C ASN A 104 -9.18 -18.41 -5.89
N ALA A 105 -7.98 -18.86 -6.27
CA ALA A 105 -6.87 -18.00 -6.67
C ALA A 105 -7.20 -17.10 -7.89
N GLU A 106 -8.00 -17.58 -8.83
CA GLU A 106 -8.37 -16.79 -10.02
C GLU A 106 -9.24 -15.57 -9.63
N ASP A 107 -10.13 -15.71 -8.63
CA ASP A 107 -10.95 -14.61 -8.15
C ASP A 107 -10.10 -13.52 -7.45
N MET A 108 -8.92 -13.91 -6.90
CA MET A 108 -8.02 -12.99 -6.21
C MET A 108 -7.11 -12.19 -7.16
N LYS A 109 -7.12 -12.51 -8.46
CA LYS A 109 -6.36 -11.78 -9.48
C LYS A 109 -7.03 -10.49 -9.91
N THR A 110 -8.29 -10.29 -9.53
CA THR A 110 -9.11 -9.14 -9.89
C THR A 110 -9.59 -8.39 -8.67
N TRP A 111 -9.89 -7.12 -8.83
CA TRP A 111 -10.46 -6.29 -7.78
C TRP A 111 -11.90 -6.65 -7.45
N ASP A 112 -12.59 -7.34 -8.37
CA ASP A 112 -13.95 -7.85 -8.16
C ASP A 112 -14.07 -8.82 -6.98
N ALA A 113 -12.96 -9.37 -6.48
CA ALA A 113 -12.94 -10.16 -5.24
C ALA A 113 -13.70 -9.48 -4.10
N PHE A 114 -13.60 -8.15 -3.98
CA PHE A 114 -14.28 -7.39 -2.93
C PHE A 114 -15.81 -7.39 -3.03
N THR A 115 -16.35 -7.57 -4.23
CA THR A 115 -17.81 -7.57 -4.48
C THR A 115 -18.36 -8.94 -4.79
N ASN A 116 -17.50 -9.95 -4.91
CA ASN A 116 -17.90 -11.33 -5.17
C ASN A 116 -18.75 -11.89 -4.01
N PRO A 117 -20.01 -12.26 -4.26
CA PRO A 117 -20.92 -12.73 -3.21
C PRO A 117 -20.49 -14.08 -2.59
N THR A 118 -19.59 -14.82 -3.23
CA THR A 118 -19.00 -16.05 -2.66
C THR A 118 -18.28 -15.75 -1.35
N TYR A 119 -17.66 -14.57 -1.24
CA TYR A 119 -16.91 -14.13 -0.06
C TYR A 119 -17.70 -13.20 0.85
N ASN A 120 -19.03 -13.20 0.75
CA ASN A 120 -19.88 -12.32 1.58
C ASN A 120 -19.60 -12.53 3.06
N LYS A 121 -19.19 -11.45 3.75
CA LYS A 121 -18.78 -11.45 5.17
C LYS A 121 -17.60 -12.38 5.49
N LYS A 122 -16.79 -12.73 4.46
CA LYS A 122 -15.61 -13.57 4.58
C LYS A 122 -14.34 -12.93 4.02
N ILE A 123 -14.43 -11.69 3.57
CA ILE A 123 -13.33 -10.88 3.06
C ILE A 123 -13.23 -9.56 3.83
N THR A 124 -12.02 -9.07 4.07
CA THR A 124 -11.76 -7.75 4.67
C THR A 124 -11.02 -6.84 3.71
N ALA A 125 -11.23 -5.53 3.87
CA ALA A 125 -10.51 -4.46 3.18
C ALA A 125 -9.73 -3.61 4.18
N LYS A 126 -8.74 -2.84 3.71
CA LYS A 126 -7.96 -1.95 4.57
C LYS A 126 -8.77 -0.76 5.06
N ASN A 127 -8.64 -0.45 6.36
CA ASN A 127 -9.17 0.76 6.99
C ASN A 127 -8.13 1.89 6.94
N ASN A 128 -7.78 2.30 5.74
CA ASN A 128 -6.84 3.38 5.47
C ASN A 128 -7.35 4.14 4.25
N VAL A 129 -7.35 5.47 4.32
CA VAL A 129 -7.94 6.32 3.26
C VAL A 129 -7.30 6.02 1.91
N ARG A 130 -5.97 5.97 1.85
CA ARG A 130 -5.25 5.72 0.60
C ARG A 130 -5.51 4.32 0.06
N ASP A 131 -5.40 3.28 0.89
CA ASP A 131 -5.53 1.91 0.44
C ASP A 131 -6.96 1.56 0.03
N SER A 132 -7.95 2.09 0.76
CA SER A 132 -9.35 1.95 0.38
C SER A 132 -9.64 2.67 -0.94
N TYR A 133 -9.13 3.90 -1.11
CA TYR A 133 -9.31 4.64 -2.34
C TYR A 133 -8.63 3.96 -3.53
N PHE A 134 -7.39 3.49 -3.33
CA PHE A 134 -6.64 2.72 -4.33
C PHE A 134 -7.40 1.47 -4.78
N SER A 135 -7.95 0.68 -3.85
CA SER A 135 -8.77 -0.48 -4.19
C SER A 135 -10.05 -0.10 -4.93
N GLY A 136 -10.65 1.03 -4.56
CA GLY A 136 -11.81 1.59 -5.26
C GLY A 136 -11.49 2.03 -6.69
N LEU A 137 -10.33 2.62 -6.94
CA LEU A 137 -9.83 2.92 -8.28
C LEU A 137 -9.55 1.63 -9.07
N GLY A 138 -8.98 0.62 -8.42
CA GLY A 138 -8.77 -0.70 -9.03
C GLY A 138 -10.06 -1.31 -9.58
N ILE A 139 -11.15 -1.24 -8.82
CA ILE A 139 -12.47 -1.68 -9.28
C ILE A 139 -13.03 -0.75 -10.36
N HIS A 140 -12.88 0.58 -10.18
CA HIS A 140 -13.40 1.58 -11.11
C HIS A 140 -12.81 1.43 -12.52
N TYR A 141 -11.53 1.16 -12.59
CA TYR A 141 -10.76 1.06 -13.84
C TYR A 141 -10.42 -0.38 -14.24
N GLU A 142 -11.05 -1.41 -13.67
CA GLU A 142 -10.62 -2.81 -13.87
C GLU A 142 -10.52 -3.19 -15.34
N ASP A 143 -11.55 -2.91 -16.14
CA ASP A 143 -11.56 -3.26 -17.57
C ASP A 143 -10.44 -2.56 -18.34
N GLU A 144 -10.22 -1.26 -18.09
CA GLU A 144 -9.17 -0.47 -18.72
C GLU A 144 -7.77 -0.91 -18.29
N LEU A 145 -7.61 -1.27 -17.02
CA LEU A 145 -6.34 -1.76 -16.47
C LEU A 145 -5.97 -3.13 -17.07
N LEU A 146 -6.94 -4.04 -17.20
CA LEU A 146 -6.74 -5.35 -17.84
C LEU A 146 -6.40 -5.20 -19.33
N GLU A 147 -7.08 -4.30 -20.05
CA GLU A 147 -6.75 -3.99 -21.45
C GLU A 147 -5.34 -3.40 -21.56
N LEU A 148 -4.98 -2.47 -20.67
CA LEU A 148 -3.64 -1.87 -20.63
C LEU A 148 -2.55 -2.93 -20.40
N LYS A 149 -2.78 -3.87 -19.48
CA LYS A 149 -1.90 -5.00 -19.22
C LYS A 149 -1.78 -5.92 -20.42
N SER A 150 -2.89 -6.20 -21.08
CA SER A 150 -2.92 -7.01 -22.31
C SER A 150 -2.10 -6.40 -23.44
N GLN A 151 -2.16 -5.07 -23.62
CA GLN A 151 -1.36 -4.33 -24.60
C GLN A 151 0.15 -4.39 -24.29
N LEU A 152 0.51 -4.31 -23.01
CA LEU A 152 1.90 -4.48 -22.57
C LEU A 152 2.40 -5.88 -22.89
N ASP A 153 1.64 -6.92 -22.51
CA ASP A 153 2.01 -8.32 -22.71
C ASP A 153 2.10 -8.70 -24.20
N ALA A 154 1.25 -8.09 -25.02
CA ALA A 154 1.31 -8.23 -26.49
C ALA A 154 2.46 -7.44 -27.15
N GLY A 155 3.18 -6.59 -26.39
CA GLY A 155 4.24 -5.76 -26.90
C GLY A 155 3.75 -4.60 -27.80
N THR A 156 2.47 -4.26 -27.75
CA THR A 156 1.87 -3.15 -28.51
C THR A 156 1.92 -1.83 -27.73
N LEU A 157 2.22 -1.88 -26.44
CA LEU A 157 2.43 -0.74 -25.56
C LEU A 157 3.82 -0.82 -24.93
N SER A 158 4.55 0.31 -24.90
CA SER A 158 5.85 0.35 -24.22
C SER A 158 5.68 0.29 -22.69
N SER A 159 6.68 -0.23 -21.96
CA SER A 159 6.65 -0.22 -20.49
C SER A 159 6.55 1.19 -19.91
N ALA A 160 7.16 2.19 -20.55
CA ALA A 160 7.08 3.58 -20.10
C ALA A 160 5.65 4.15 -20.25
N ASP A 161 4.99 3.91 -21.40
CA ASP A 161 3.60 4.36 -21.61
C ASP A 161 2.64 3.60 -20.70
N TYR A 162 2.89 2.29 -20.47
CA TYR A 162 2.13 1.51 -19.51
C TYR A 162 2.19 2.13 -18.11
N GLN A 163 3.39 2.39 -17.60
CA GLN A 163 3.58 2.99 -16.26
C GLN A 163 2.94 4.38 -16.16
N ALA A 164 3.06 5.21 -17.20
CA ALA A 164 2.47 6.54 -17.21
C ALA A 164 0.93 6.48 -17.13
N ARG A 165 0.29 5.62 -17.93
CA ARG A 165 -1.17 5.44 -17.90
C ARG A 165 -1.66 4.80 -16.61
N LEU A 166 -0.96 3.76 -16.13
CA LEU A 166 -1.24 3.13 -14.85
C LEU A 166 -1.20 4.15 -13.71
N SER A 167 -0.14 4.95 -13.65
CA SER A 167 0.01 6.00 -12.64
C SER A 167 -1.10 7.04 -12.72
N GLN A 168 -1.50 7.45 -13.92
CA GLN A 168 -2.59 8.40 -14.12
C GLN A 168 -3.92 7.85 -13.57
N MET A 169 -4.27 6.60 -13.89
CA MET A 169 -5.53 5.97 -13.46
C MET A 169 -5.53 5.71 -11.95
N MET A 170 -4.43 5.22 -11.40
CA MET A 170 -4.34 4.83 -9.99
C MET A 170 -4.05 6.00 -9.04
N ASN A 171 -3.92 7.22 -9.56
CA ASN A 171 -3.85 8.48 -8.81
C ASN A 171 -4.95 9.47 -9.21
N ASP A 172 -5.99 8.99 -9.89
CA ASP A 172 -7.07 9.84 -10.38
C ASP A 172 -7.95 10.35 -9.23
N THR A 173 -8.10 11.67 -9.11
CA THR A 173 -8.80 12.33 -7.98
C THR A 173 -9.76 13.46 -8.36
N PRO A 174 -10.28 13.59 -9.60
CA PRO A 174 -11.35 14.52 -9.91
C PRO A 174 -12.62 14.22 -9.10
N PRO A 175 -13.47 15.22 -8.82
CA PRO A 175 -14.69 15.01 -8.03
C PRO A 175 -15.60 13.90 -8.59
N GLU A 176 -15.71 13.76 -9.90
CA GLU A 176 -16.51 12.71 -10.54
C GLU A 176 -15.99 11.31 -10.25
N THR A 177 -14.66 11.10 -10.34
CA THR A 177 -14.03 9.81 -9.99
C THR A 177 -14.18 9.53 -8.50
N MET A 178 -14.00 10.55 -7.66
CA MET A 178 -14.19 10.39 -6.20
C MET A 178 -15.63 10.00 -5.85
N ASP A 179 -16.63 10.59 -6.52
CA ASP A 179 -18.04 10.23 -6.34
C ASP A 179 -18.33 8.80 -6.77
N ASP A 180 -17.71 8.31 -7.84
CA ASP A 180 -17.87 6.93 -8.31
C ASP A 180 -17.16 5.94 -7.39
N VAL A 181 -15.93 6.23 -6.95
CA VAL A 181 -15.21 5.42 -5.97
C VAL A 181 -15.97 5.37 -4.64
N GLU A 182 -16.59 6.46 -4.19
CA GLU A 182 -17.44 6.44 -2.99
C GLU A 182 -18.61 5.44 -3.13
N LYS A 183 -19.28 5.42 -4.29
CA LYS A 183 -20.37 4.45 -4.56
C LYS A 183 -19.85 3.02 -4.57
N ILE A 184 -18.69 2.78 -5.19
CA ILE A 184 -18.02 1.48 -5.22
C ILE A 184 -17.70 1.03 -3.80
N LEU A 185 -17.04 1.84 -2.99
CA LEU A 185 -16.69 1.49 -1.61
C LEU A 185 -17.91 1.27 -0.71
N LYS A 186 -19.02 1.98 -0.94
CA LYS A 186 -20.29 1.70 -0.28
C LYS A 186 -20.84 0.31 -0.65
N ASN A 187 -20.69 -0.10 -1.91
CA ASN A 187 -21.06 -1.45 -2.36
C ASN A 187 -20.14 -2.52 -1.73
N VAL A 188 -18.82 -2.30 -1.79
CA VAL A 188 -17.80 -3.14 -1.14
C VAL A 188 -18.14 -3.34 0.34
N LYS A 189 -18.48 -2.27 1.08
CA LYS A 189 -18.89 -2.33 2.48
C LYS A 189 -20.09 -3.27 2.69
N GLY A 190 -20.97 -3.41 1.71
CA GLY A 190 -22.09 -4.35 1.76
C GLY A 190 -21.66 -5.80 1.80
N ASN A 191 -20.59 -6.15 1.09
CA ASN A 191 -20.07 -7.52 0.94
C ASN A 191 -19.02 -7.90 1.98
N ILE A 192 -18.06 -7.04 2.27
CA ILE A 192 -16.94 -7.32 3.18
C ILE A 192 -17.43 -7.51 4.63
N GLN A 193 -16.60 -8.21 5.43
CA GLN A 193 -16.78 -8.33 6.87
C GLN A 193 -16.60 -6.97 7.54
N ALA A 194 -15.45 -6.32 7.28
CA ALA A 194 -15.12 -5.01 7.82
C ALA A 194 -14.00 -4.34 6.99
N PHE A 195 -13.87 -3.02 7.19
CA PHE A 195 -12.61 -2.32 6.94
C PHE A 195 -11.76 -2.44 8.21
N GLU A 196 -10.57 -2.99 8.09
CA GLU A 196 -9.69 -3.29 9.23
C GLU A 196 -8.22 -3.00 8.87
N THR A 197 -7.41 -2.75 9.88
CA THR A 197 -5.97 -2.57 9.73
C THR A 197 -5.24 -3.79 10.29
N ASP A 198 -5.03 -3.84 11.58
CA ASP A 198 -4.29 -4.92 12.24
C ASP A 198 -5.16 -6.09 12.71
N GLU A 199 -6.43 -5.85 12.98
CA GLU A 199 -7.37 -6.84 13.50
C GLU A 199 -7.63 -7.96 12.50
N ALA A 200 -7.63 -7.65 11.20
CA ALA A 200 -7.83 -8.62 10.13
C ALA A 200 -6.89 -9.82 10.19
N LYS A 201 -5.65 -9.63 10.64
CA LYS A 201 -4.69 -10.73 10.84
C LYS A 201 -5.23 -11.77 11.81
N ASN A 202 -5.69 -11.31 12.97
CA ASN A 202 -6.23 -12.20 14.00
C ASN A 202 -7.53 -12.89 13.56
N ASP A 203 -8.37 -12.18 12.82
CA ASP A 203 -9.62 -12.75 12.30
C ASP A 203 -9.36 -13.81 11.23
N PHE A 204 -8.34 -13.62 10.41
CA PHE A 204 -7.94 -14.61 9.42
C PHE A 204 -7.32 -15.86 10.09
N ILE A 205 -6.35 -15.68 10.98
CA ILE A 205 -5.69 -16.79 11.70
C ILE A 205 -6.73 -17.60 12.48
N ALA A 206 -7.71 -16.95 13.10
CA ALA A 206 -8.80 -17.63 13.81
C ALA A 206 -9.87 -18.26 12.90
N GLY A 207 -9.73 -18.21 11.56
CA GLY A 207 -10.66 -18.78 10.59
C GLY A 207 -12.04 -18.09 10.53
N ARG A 208 -12.13 -16.83 10.99
CA ARG A 208 -13.38 -16.06 10.91
C ARG A 208 -13.64 -15.50 9.53
N ILE A 209 -12.57 -15.19 8.80
CA ILE A 209 -12.56 -14.75 7.40
C ILE A 209 -11.68 -15.68 6.58
N ASP A 210 -11.91 -15.72 5.27
CA ASP A 210 -11.22 -16.62 4.33
C ASP A 210 -10.32 -15.86 3.36
N VAL A 211 -10.52 -14.55 3.22
CA VAL A 211 -9.77 -13.63 2.36
C VAL A 211 -9.49 -12.33 3.09
N SER A 212 -8.29 -11.80 2.96
CA SER A 212 -7.96 -10.48 3.50
C SER A 212 -7.07 -9.70 2.53
N TYR A 213 -7.42 -8.45 2.26
CA TYR A 213 -6.57 -7.54 1.52
C TYR A 213 -5.52 -6.96 2.46
N GLN A 214 -4.25 -7.31 2.22
CA GLN A 214 -3.15 -7.05 3.15
C GLN A 214 -1.89 -6.53 2.46
N TRP A 215 -1.04 -5.86 3.23
CA TRP A 215 0.34 -5.64 2.88
C TRP A 215 1.10 -6.96 2.85
N SER A 216 2.07 -7.09 1.94
CA SER A 216 2.79 -8.35 1.73
C SER A 216 3.47 -8.88 3.00
N GLY A 217 4.00 -8.01 3.85
CA GLY A 217 4.61 -8.41 5.13
C GLY A 217 3.58 -9.01 6.10
N ASP A 218 2.41 -8.40 6.22
CA ASP A 218 1.31 -8.93 7.04
C ASP A 218 0.74 -10.23 6.45
N ALA A 219 0.70 -10.32 5.12
CA ALA A 219 0.27 -11.55 4.44
C ALA A 219 1.21 -12.73 4.76
N VAL A 220 2.53 -12.52 4.74
CA VAL A 220 3.52 -13.54 5.12
C VAL A 220 3.29 -13.98 6.57
N TYR A 221 3.14 -13.03 7.49
CA TYR A 221 2.84 -13.35 8.88
C TYR A 221 1.57 -14.20 9.03
N ILE A 222 0.48 -13.83 8.36
CA ILE A 222 -0.77 -14.62 8.37
C ILE A 222 -0.53 -16.04 7.85
N MET A 223 0.18 -16.18 6.73
CA MET A 223 0.46 -17.48 6.10
C MET A 223 1.25 -18.38 7.03
N ASP A 224 2.31 -17.86 7.67
CA ASP A 224 3.16 -18.59 8.61
C ASP A 224 2.38 -19.05 9.85
N GLU A 225 1.58 -18.17 10.44
CA GLU A 225 0.79 -18.49 11.64
C GLU A 225 -0.31 -19.52 11.34
N VAL A 226 -1.02 -19.37 10.22
CA VAL A 226 -2.07 -20.35 9.84
C VAL A 226 -1.47 -21.72 9.53
N GLU A 227 -0.33 -21.77 8.82
CA GLU A 227 0.35 -23.04 8.56
C GLU A 227 0.83 -23.69 9.87
N ALA A 228 1.38 -22.92 10.80
CA ALA A 228 1.82 -23.42 12.10
C ALA A 228 0.67 -23.95 12.97
N GLU A 229 -0.50 -23.28 12.97
CA GLU A 229 -1.62 -23.66 13.81
C GLU A 229 -2.51 -24.77 13.20
N SER A 230 -2.72 -24.74 11.90
CA SER A 230 -3.71 -25.61 11.22
C SER A 230 -3.11 -26.53 10.14
N GLY A 231 -1.89 -26.28 9.69
CA GLY A 231 -1.27 -26.98 8.57
C GLY A 231 -1.80 -26.55 7.20
N ILE A 232 -2.61 -25.48 7.11
CA ILE A 232 -3.15 -24.98 5.88
C ILE A 232 -2.13 -24.02 5.23
N ALA A 233 -1.68 -24.34 4.02
CA ALA A 233 -0.81 -23.49 3.22
C ALA A 233 -1.65 -22.40 2.52
N CYS A 234 -1.81 -21.25 3.15
CA CYS A 234 -2.46 -20.09 2.56
C CYS A 234 -1.65 -19.52 1.38
N SER A 235 -2.29 -18.72 0.56
CA SER A 235 -1.69 -18.11 -0.62
C SER A 235 -1.85 -16.60 -0.61
N TYR A 236 -0.95 -15.89 -1.28
CA TYR A 236 -0.99 -14.45 -1.49
C TYR A 236 -0.95 -14.15 -2.99
N VAL A 237 -1.88 -13.33 -3.46
CA VAL A 237 -1.98 -12.92 -4.87
C VAL A 237 -2.13 -11.41 -4.94
N VAL A 238 -1.32 -10.79 -5.80
CA VAL A 238 -1.45 -9.38 -6.16
C VAL A 238 -2.37 -9.30 -7.36
N PRO A 239 -3.38 -8.40 -7.38
CA PRO A 239 -4.23 -8.20 -8.54
C PRO A 239 -3.43 -7.92 -9.81
N GLU A 240 -3.79 -8.59 -10.91
CA GLU A 240 -3.02 -8.53 -12.17
C GLU A 240 -3.14 -7.17 -12.86
N ALA A 241 -4.26 -6.49 -12.68
CA ALA A 241 -4.54 -5.23 -13.34
C ALA A 241 -3.68 -4.08 -12.80
N ALA A 242 -3.55 -3.97 -11.50
CA ALA A 242 -2.73 -2.95 -10.83
C ALA A 242 -2.38 -3.38 -9.41
N SER A 243 -1.19 -3.01 -8.96
CA SER A 243 -0.78 -3.07 -7.56
C SER A 243 0.05 -1.86 -7.23
N ASN A 244 0.11 -1.50 -5.96
CA ASN A 244 1.02 -0.48 -5.47
C ASN A 244 2.26 -1.11 -4.85
N LEU A 245 3.33 -0.35 -4.88
CA LEU A 245 4.54 -0.59 -4.11
C LEU A 245 4.59 0.45 -2.99
N TRP A 246 4.89 0.00 -1.81
CA TRP A 246 4.93 0.78 -0.58
C TRP A 246 6.35 1.02 -0.16
#